data_33d7ba18a4cb0690371aa5fdea52ac86
#
_entry.id   33d7ba18a4cb0690371aa5fdea52ac86
#
_cell.length_a   1.000
_cell.length_b   1.000
_cell.length_c   1.000
_cell.angle_alpha   90.00
_cell.angle_beta   90.00
_cell.angle_gamma   90.00
#
_symmetry.space_group_name_H-M   'P 1'
#
loop_
_entity.id
_entity.type
_entity.pdbx_description
1 polymer ?
#
loop_
_entity_poly.entity_id
_entity_poly.type
_entity_poly.pdbx_seq_one_letter_code
_entity_poly.pdbx_strand_id
1 'polypeptide(L)'
;MDTAYFIDLENIRGSSERLRVWTLTDYRNIQATKKIKYQSIKSLVEINCQSKNMRILAYSLYEKSMAKGKVVFSKGRPFKWEQVMPSTVNGLFLNLGCSKIEMECSKKLC
;
A
#
# COMPACT_ATOMS: atom_id res chain seq x y z
N MET A 1 0.79 -5.26 19.08
CA MET A 1 -0.07 -4.76 18.02
C MET A 1 -0.72 -5.90 17.28
N ASP A 2 -1.99 -5.76 17.02
CA ASP A 2 -2.77 -6.84 16.39
C ASP A 2 -2.82 -6.72 14.87
N THR A 3 -2.06 -5.81 14.31
CA THR A 3 -2.05 -5.56 12.86
C THR A 3 -0.61 -5.47 12.38
N ALA A 4 -0.31 -6.18 11.30
CA ALA A 4 0.98 -6.12 10.64
C ALA A 4 0.84 -5.42 9.29
N TYR A 5 1.83 -4.63 8.93
CA TYR A 5 1.83 -3.86 7.69
C TYR A 5 3.06 -4.22 6.87
N PHE A 6 2.86 -4.44 5.58
CA PHE A 6 3.93 -4.85 4.66
C PHE A 6 3.92 -3.96 3.41
N ILE A 7 5.10 -3.72 2.87
CA ILE A 7 5.26 -3.03 1.60
C ILE A 7 6.20 -3.84 0.72
N ASP A 8 5.84 -4.00 -0.55
CA ASP A 8 6.62 -4.79 -1.51
C ASP A 8 7.61 -3.88 -2.23
N LEU A 9 8.79 -3.73 -1.66
CA LEU A 9 9.83 -2.89 -2.23
C LEU A 9 10.53 -3.51 -3.43
N GLU A 10 10.39 -4.80 -3.64
CA GLU A 10 11.00 -5.49 -4.78
C GLU A 10 10.30 -5.20 -6.11
N ASN A 11 9.02 -4.89 -6.06
CA ASN A 11 8.19 -4.69 -7.26
C ASN A 11 7.67 -3.27 -7.40
N ILE A 12 8.50 -2.30 -7.03
CA ILE A 12 8.17 -0.89 -7.20
C ILE A 12 8.21 -0.53 -8.70
N ARG A 13 7.26 0.30 -9.14
CA ARG A 13 7.16 0.78 -10.51
C ARG A 13 6.98 2.28 -10.54
N GLY A 14 7.50 2.91 -11.57
CA GLY A 14 7.26 4.33 -11.82
C GLY A 14 8.42 5.23 -11.47
N SER A 15 8.11 6.46 -11.11
CA SER A 15 9.08 7.53 -10.83
C SER A 15 8.80 8.15 -9.47
N SER A 16 9.60 9.15 -9.08
CA SER A 16 9.39 9.87 -7.82
C SER A 16 8.08 10.65 -7.79
N GLU A 17 7.50 10.94 -8.94
CA GLU A 17 6.21 11.65 -9.02
C GLU A 17 5.02 10.71 -9.06
N ARG A 18 5.22 9.49 -9.57
CA ARG A 18 4.17 8.48 -9.71
C ARG A 18 4.72 7.09 -9.40
N LEU A 19 5.03 6.91 -8.16
CA LEU A 19 5.54 5.64 -7.66
C LEU A 19 4.36 4.73 -7.31
N ARG A 20 4.36 3.51 -7.85
CA ARG A 20 3.33 2.52 -7.56
C ARG A 20 3.93 1.35 -6.82
N VAL A 21 3.27 0.94 -5.75
CA VAL A 21 3.76 -0.14 -4.91
C VAL A 21 2.59 -0.87 -4.25
N TRP A 22 2.75 -2.18 -4.05
CA TRP A 22 1.76 -2.98 -3.34
C TRP A 22 2.03 -2.93 -1.84
N THR A 23 0.96 -2.83 -1.06
CA THR A 23 1.00 -2.92 0.39
C THR A 23 0.03 -4.00 0.86
N LEU A 24 0.28 -4.52 2.04
CA LEU A 24 -0.57 -5.53 2.66
C LEU A 24 -0.79 -5.15 4.12
N THR A 25 -2.05 -5.16 4.54
CA THR A 25 -2.44 -5.01 5.93
C THR A 25 -2.96 -6.35 6.40
N ASP A 26 -2.35 -6.92 7.42
CA ASP A 26 -2.70 -8.23 7.92
C ASP A 26 -3.19 -8.11 9.35
N TYR A 27 -4.45 -8.47 9.57
CA TYR A 27 -5.07 -8.40 10.89
C TYR A 27 -4.93 -9.72 11.63
N ARG A 28 -4.57 -9.66 12.89
CA ARG A 28 -4.53 -10.84 13.75
C ARG A 28 -5.91 -11.47 13.91
N ASN A 29 -6.92 -10.62 14.03
CA ASN A 29 -8.30 -11.05 14.21
C ASN A 29 -9.13 -10.76 12.98
N ILE A 30 -10.18 -11.56 12.77
CA ILE A 30 -11.09 -11.34 11.65
C ILE A 30 -11.80 -10.00 11.83
N GLN A 31 -11.80 -9.20 10.79
CA GLN A 31 -12.53 -7.94 10.73
C GLN A 31 -13.89 -8.19 10.10
N ALA A 32 -14.87 -7.41 10.51
CA ALA A 32 -16.21 -7.58 9.98
C ALA A 32 -16.87 -6.24 9.73
N THR A 33 -17.53 -6.13 8.57
CA THR A 33 -18.49 -5.08 8.28
C THR A 33 -19.86 -5.75 8.35
N LYS A 34 -20.93 -5.02 8.04
CA LYS A 34 -22.29 -5.57 8.09
C LYS A 34 -22.48 -6.81 7.20
N LYS A 35 -21.72 -6.93 6.12
CA LYS A 35 -21.93 -7.98 5.12
C LYS A 35 -20.69 -8.81 4.82
N ILE A 36 -19.53 -8.40 5.26
CA ILE A 36 -18.28 -8.98 4.83
C ILE A 36 -17.37 -9.25 6.02
N LYS A 37 -16.72 -10.41 6.01
CA LYS A 37 -15.66 -10.75 6.97
C LYS A 37 -14.36 -10.90 6.19
N TYR A 38 -13.28 -10.32 6.70
CA TYR A 38 -11.98 -10.38 6.04
C TYR A 38 -10.87 -10.35 7.08
N GLN A 39 -9.67 -10.75 6.69
CA GLN A 39 -8.54 -10.76 7.61
C GLN A 39 -7.30 -10.07 7.05
N SER A 40 -7.28 -9.75 5.77
CA SER A 40 -6.18 -8.97 5.19
C SER A 40 -6.67 -8.11 4.03
N ILE A 41 -5.90 -7.06 3.76
CA ILE A 41 -6.18 -6.11 2.68
C ILE A 41 -4.90 -5.97 1.85
N LYS A 42 -5.01 -6.19 0.56
CA LYS A 42 -3.93 -5.93 -0.39
C LYS A 42 -4.29 -4.69 -1.19
N SER A 43 -3.41 -3.71 -1.22
CA SER A 43 -3.69 -2.43 -1.87
C SER A 43 -2.58 -2.07 -2.84
N LEU A 44 -2.95 -1.52 -3.99
CA LEU A 44 -2.02 -0.87 -4.89
C LEU A 44 -2.07 0.62 -4.57
N VAL A 45 -0.95 1.20 -4.15
CA VAL A 45 -0.89 2.61 -3.80
C VAL A 45 0.01 3.36 -4.76
N GLU A 46 -0.33 4.63 -4.96
CA GLU A 46 0.48 5.54 -5.75
C GLU A 46 1.00 6.64 -4.84
N ILE A 47 2.30 6.91 -4.95
CA ILE A 47 2.98 7.87 -4.08
C ILE A 47 3.61 8.95 -4.94
N ASN A 48 3.44 10.21 -4.54
CA ASN A 48 4.19 11.32 -5.08
C ASN A 48 5.23 11.72 -4.04
N CYS A 49 6.49 11.40 -4.30
CA CYS A 49 7.57 11.65 -3.34
C CYS A 49 7.87 13.14 -3.18
N GLN A 50 7.63 13.92 -4.22
CA GLN A 50 7.91 15.36 -4.19
C GLN A 50 6.90 16.12 -3.33
N SER A 51 5.62 15.85 -3.54
CA SER A 51 4.55 16.52 -2.79
C SER A 51 4.18 15.81 -1.49
N LYS A 52 4.71 14.59 -1.30
CA LYS A 52 4.42 13.75 -0.13
C LYS A 52 2.94 13.43 0.02
N ASN A 53 2.33 13.10 -1.11
CA ASN A 53 0.94 12.67 -1.18
C ASN A 53 0.88 11.20 -1.56
N MET A 54 -0.21 10.55 -1.17
CA MET A 54 -0.45 9.15 -1.45
C MET A 54 -1.92 8.94 -1.76
N ARG A 55 -2.21 7.96 -2.60
CA ARG A 55 -3.58 7.52 -2.83
C ARG A 55 -3.63 6.03 -3.11
N ILE A 56 -4.77 5.43 -2.81
CA ILE A 56 -5.04 4.03 -3.14
C ILE A 56 -5.60 4.00 -4.56
N LEU A 57 -5.01 3.18 -5.43
CA LEU A 57 -5.52 2.99 -6.79
C LEU A 57 -6.54 1.85 -6.83
N ALA A 58 -6.31 0.80 -6.03
CA ALA A 58 -7.17 -0.36 -5.99
C ALA A 58 -6.89 -1.14 -4.70
N TYR A 59 -7.88 -1.85 -4.21
CA TYR A 59 -7.66 -2.74 -3.08
C TYR A 59 -8.57 -3.97 -3.14
N SER A 60 -8.14 -5.02 -2.45
CA SER A 60 -8.92 -6.25 -2.31
C SER A 60 -8.90 -6.70 -0.85
N LEU A 61 -10.05 -7.12 -0.36
CA LEU A 61 -10.20 -7.72 0.96
C LEU A 61 -10.17 -9.23 0.82
N TYR A 62 -9.35 -9.87 1.62
CA TYR A 62 -9.16 -11.32 1.59
C TYR A 62 -9.77 -11.99 2.81
N GLU A 63 -10.33 -13.16 2.61
CA GLU A 63 -10.94 -13.96 3.65
C GLU A 63 -9.98 -14.30 4.77
N LYS A 64 -8.73 -14.62 4.42
CA LYS A 64 -7.72 -15.10 5.35
C LYS A 64 -6.54 -14.15 5.48
N SER A 65 -5.68 -14.45 6.43
CA SER A 65 -4.42 -13.76 6.67
C SER A 65 -3.50 -13.81 5.44
N MET A 66 -2.66 -12.81 5.28
CA MET A 66 -1.62 -12.73 4.27
C MET A 66 -2.13 -12.86 2.82
N ALA A 67 -3.26 -12.22 2.54
CA ALA A 67 -3.89 -12.22 1.21
C ALA A 67 -4.19 -13.63 0.71
N LYS A 68 -4.59 -14.51 1.61
CA LYS A 68 -4.95 -15.89 1.30
C LYS A 68 -6.46 -16.08 1.34
N GLY A 69 -6.90 -17.20 0.79
CA GLY A 69 -8.32 -17.49 0.67
C GLY A 69 -8.92 -16.70 -0.49
N LYS A 70 -10.23 -16.58 -0.49
CA LYS A 70 -10.91 -15.89 -1.58
C LYS A 70 -10.95 -14.37 -1.34
N VAL A 71 -11.04 -13.63 -2.43
CA VAL A 71 -11.31 -12.20 -2.39
C VAL A 71 -12.79 -12.02 -2.07
N VAL A 72 -13.08 -11.34 -0.96
CA VAL A 72 -14.46 -11.12 -0.54
C VAL A 72 -15.01 -9.76 -0.96
N PHE A 73 -14.12 -8.86 -1.37
CA PHE A 73 -14.51 -7.55 -1.90
C PHE A 73 -13.31 -6.94 -2.62
N SER A 74 -13.56 -6.22 -3.71
CA SER A 74 -12.52 -5.48 -4.45
C SER A 74 -13.05 -4.16 -4.93
N LYS A 75 -12.17 -3.17 -5.00
CA LYS A 75 -12.47 -1.88 -5.59
C LYS A 75 -11.26 -1.43 -6.41
N GLY A 76 -11.48 -1.18 -7.70
CA GLY A 76 -10.44 -0.79 -8.66
C GLY A 76 -10.55 0.64 -9.14
N ARG A 77 -11.03 1.55 -8.31
CA ARG A 77 -11.19 2.95 -8.65
C ARG A 77 -10.26 3.81 -7.79
N PRO A 78 -9.46 4.71 -8.39
CA PRO A 78 -8.54 5.55 -7.60
C PRO A 78 -9.26 6.42 -6.59
N PHE A 79 -8.67 6.52 -5.41
CA PHE A 79 -9.11 7.43 -4.36
C PHE A 79 -8.46 8.79 -4.58
N LYS A 80 -8.91 9.78 -3.83
CA LYS A 80 -8.32 11.12 -3.86
C LYS A 80 -6.91 11.09 -3.28
N TRP A 81 -6.04 11.96 -3.80
CA TRP A 81 -4.72 12.19 -3.21
C TRP A 81 -4.89 12.77 -1.81
N GLU A 82 -4.11 12.23 -0.88
CA GLU A 82 -4.10 12.72 0.50
C GLU A 82 -2.69 13.03 0.95
N GLN A 83 -2.55 14.07 1.74
CA GLN A 83 -1.28 14.42 2.37
C GLN A 83 -0.92 13.35 3.38
N VAL A 84 0.33 12.88 3.33
CA VAL A 84 0.81 11.83 4.22
C VAL A 84 1.44 12.46 5.46
N MET A 85 0.98 12.02 6.63
CA MET A 85 1.54 12.48 7.90
C MET A 85 2.76 11.64 8.27
N PRO A 86 3.90 12.28 8.61
CA PRO A 86 5.17 11.56 8.83
C PRO A 86 5.15 10.47 9.89
N SER A 87 4.36 10.62 10.92
CA SER A 87 4.36 9.70 12.07
C SER A 87 3.37 8.54 11.93
N THR A 88 2.90 8.28 10.72
CA THR A 88 1.91 7.22 10.45
C THR A 88 2.55 6.07 9.69
N VAL A 89 1.80 4.95 9.57
CA VAL A 89 2.22 3.82 8.73
C VAL A 89 2.39 4.27 7.28
N ASN A 90 1.48 5.09 6.79
CA ASN A 90 1.60 5.64 5.43
C ASN A 90 2.84 6.50 5.27
N GLY A 91 3.22 7.26 6.30
CA GLY A 91 4.46 8.02 6.30
C GLY A 91 5.68 7.12 6.16
N LEU A 92 5.69 6.00 6.88
CA LEU A 92 6.75 5.01 6.77
C LEU A 92 6.79 4.39 5.37
N PHE A 93 5.64 4.03 4.81
CA PHE A 93 5.55 3.49 3.46
C PHE A 93 6.09 4.48 2.43
N LEU A 94 5.72 5.74 2.57
CA LEU A 94 6.20 6.79 1.66
C LEU A 94 7.73 6.89 1.73
N ASN A 95 8.28 6.95 2.93
CA ASN A 95 9.74 7.05 3.10
C ASN A 95 10.47 5.84 2.53
N LEU A 96 9.98 4.64 2.80
CA LEU A 96 10.58 3.41 2.30
C LEU A 96 10.51 3.35 0.77
N GLY A 97 9.35 3.63 0.19
CA GLY A 97 9.16 3.59 -1.25
C GLY A 97 9.99 4.63 -1.97
N CYS A 98 10.00 5.86 -1.45
CA CYS A 98 10.73 6.95 -2.07
C CYS A 98 12.24 6.75 -1.97
N SER A 99 12.74 6.21 -0.85
CA SER A 99 14.14 5.87 -0.71
C SER A 99 14.57 4.78 -1.68
N LYS A 100 13.72 3.78 -1.86
CA LYS A 100 14.01 2.67 -2.78
C LYS A 100 14.09 3.13 -4.22
N ILE A 101 13.15 3.96 -4.67
CA ILE A 101 13.15 4.44 -6.06
C ILE A 101 14.34 5.37 -6.32
N GLU A 102 14.73 6.16 -5.33
CA GLU A 102 15.91 7.01 -5.42
C GLU A 102 17.19 6.19 -5.61
N MET A 103 17.33 5.12 -4.82
CA MET A 103 18.47 4.20 -4.94
C MET A 103 18.52 3.52 -6.30
N GLU A 104 17.38 3.07 -6.80
CA GLU A 104 17.30 2.44 -8.11
C GLU A 104 17.67 3.43 -9.21
N CYS A 105 17.21 4.64 -9.10
CA CYS A 105 17.48 5.72 -10.03
C CYS A 105 18.99 6.04 -10.08
N SER A 106 19.62 6.15 -8.92
CA SER A 106 21.05 6.42 -8.83
C SER A 106 21.89 5.33 -9.49
N LYS A 107 21.50 4.07 -9.34
CA LYS A 107 22.22 2.93 -9.93
C LYS A 107 22.05 2.86 -11.44
N LYS A 108 20.92 3.30 -11.97
CA LYS A 108 20.57 3.16 -13.38
C LYS A 108 20.76 4.43 -14.18
N LEU A 109 21.24 5.48 -13.57
CA LEU A 109 21.44 6.79 -14.22
C LEU A 109 20.15 7.29 -14.88
N CYS A 110 19.04 7.18 -14.20
CA CYS A 110 17.77 7.62 -14.78
C CYS A 110 17.58 9.12 -14.89
#